data_6a819113428e9848f4d2776556a0fe4e
#
_entry.id   6a819113428e9848f4d2776556a0fe4e
#
_cell.length_a   1.000
_cell.length_b   1.000
_cell.length_c   1.000
_cell.angle_alpha   90.00
_cell.angle_beta   90.00
_cell.angle_gamma   90.00
#
_symmetry.space_group_name_H-M   'P 1'
#
loop_
_entity.id
_entity.type
_entity.pdbx_description
1 polymer ?
#
loop_
_entity_poly.entity_id
_entity_poly.type
_entity_poly.pdbx_seq_one_letter_code
_entity_poly.pdbx_strand_id
1 'polypeptide(L)' 'MRKTYGITNEKFLEVKKAITENGGTIYSDNRFEIKGVKGRFEKDYETLTIVITDKPWLASWEMIEDKLDEFFIEING' A
#
# COMPACT_ATOMS: atom_id res chain seq x y z
N MET A 1 4.38 10.85 -1.51
CA MET A 1 2.93 10.78 -1.84
C MET A 1 2.18 10.12 -0.69
N ARG A 2 0.98 10.57 -0.40
CA ARG A 2 0.18 10.09 0.73
C ARG A 2 -1.26 9.88 0.27
N LYS A 3 -1.81 8.68 0.49
CA LYS A 3 -3.20 8.34 0.15
C LYS A 3 -3.86 7.65 1.34
N THR A 4 -5.09 8.01 1.65
CA THR A 4 -5.85 7.42 2.75
C THR A 4 -7.08 6.69 2.20
N TYR A 5 -7.28 5.47 2.68
CA TYR A 5 -8.40 4.62 2.29
C TYR A 5 -9.16 4.15 3.53
N GLY A 6 -10.46 3.91 3.38
CA GLY A 6 -11.26 3.26 4.42
C GLY A 6 -10.92 1.77 4.45
N ILE A 7 -10.22 1.32 5.49
CA ILE A 7 -9.76 -0.07 5.61
C ILE A 7 -9.88 -0.51 7.06
N THR A 8 -10.62 -1.59 7.30
CA THR A 8 -10.72 -2.22 8.60
C THR A 8 -9.43 -2.97 8.95
N ASN A 9 -9.27 -3.35 10.21
CA ASN A 9 -8.11 -4.15 10.62
C ASN A 9 -8.04 -5.49 9.89
N GLU A 10 -9.18 -6.12 9.63
CA GLU A 10 -9.23 -7.38 8.89
C GLU A 10 -8.76 -7.19 7.44
N LYS A 11 -9.25 -6.15 6.80
CA LYS A 11 -8.84 -5.84 5.42
C LYS A 11 -7.35 -5.45 5.35
N PHE A 12 -6.83 -4.85 6.39
CA PHE A 12 -5.39 -4.52 6.45
C PHE A 12 -4.52 -5.78 6.39
N LEU A 13 -4.96 -6.85 7.04
CA LEU A 13 -4.26 -8.13 6.95
C LEU A 13 -4.26 -8.65 5.51
N GLU A 14 -5.36 -8.49 4.79
CA GLU A 14 -5.45 -8.87 3.38
C GLU A 14 -4.51 -8.02 2.51
N VAL A 15 -4.37 -6.74 2.81
CA VAL A 15 -3.44 -5.84 2.10
C VAL A 15 -2.01 -6.36 2.26
N LYS A 16 -1.60 -6.65 3.49
CA LYS A 16 -0.25 -7.17 3.76
C LYS A 16 0.00 -8.49 3.06
N LYS A 17 -0.98 -9.38 3.09
CA LYS A 17 -0.90 -10.68 2.42
C LYS A 17 -0.72 -10.52 0.91
N ALA A 18 -1.51 -9.65 0.31
CA ALA A 18 -1.43 -9.41 -1.13
C ALA A 18 -0.05 -8.88 -1.54
N ILE A 19 0.53 -8.00 -0.73
CA ILE A 19 1.86 -7.46 -1.01
C ILE A 19 2.90 -8.59 -0.99
N THR A 20 2.87 -9.45 0.03
CA THR A 20 3.85 -10.54 0.14
C THR A 20 3.65 -11.59 -0.94
N GLU A 21 2.41 -11.88 -1.31
CA GLU A 21 2.10 -12.83 -2.38
C GLU A 21 2.57 -12.33 -3.76
N ASN A 22 2.68 -11.03 -3.93
CA ASN A 22 3.16 -10.42 -5.17
C ASN A 22 4.65 -10.07 -5.14
N GLY A 23 5.39 -10.69 -4.24
CA GLY A 23 6.84 -10.55 -4.18
C GLY A 23 7.34 -9.37 -3.36
N GLY A 24 6.46 -8.68 -2.65
CA GLY A 24 6.85 -7.59 -1.77
C GLY A 24 7.30 -8.06 -0.40
N THR A 25 7.85 -7.15 0.37
CA THR A 25 8.31 -7.39 1.73
C THR A 25 7.63 -6.43 2.69
N ILE A 26 7.16 -6.95 3.82
CA ILE A 26 6.61 -6.15 4.91
C ILE A 26 7.60 -6.21 6.08
N TYR A 27 8.05 -5.06 6.54
CA TYR A 27 8.97 -4.96 7.67
C TYR A 27 8.19 -4.81 8.97
N SER A 28 8.85 -5.10 10.09
CA SER A 28 8.20 -5.13 11.41
C SER A 28 7.66 -3.77 11.88
N ASP A 29 8.14 -2.69 11.31
CA ASP A 29 7.72 -1.33 11.67
C ASP A 29 6.69 -0.75 10.70
N ASN A 30 5.96 -1.61 9.98
CA ASN A 30 4.95 -1.24 8.98
C ASN A 30 5.51 -0.54 7.74
N ARG A 31 6.80 -0.65 7.50
CA ARG A 31 7.37 -0.26 6.20
C ARG A 31 7.19 -1.40 5.22
N PHE A 32 7.14 -1.07 3.95
CA PHE A 32 7.01 -2.08 2.89
C PHE A 32 7.84 -1.71 1.67
N GLU A 33 8.11 -2.73 0.86
CA GLU A 33 8.77 -2.56 -0.42
C GLU A 33 8.17 -3.58 -1.40
N ILE A 34 7.79 -3.09 -2.58
CA ILE A 34 7.29 -3.96 -3.64
C ILE A 34 7.63 -3.33 -4.99
N LYS A 35 8.31 -4.10 -5.87
CA LYS A 35 8.64 -3.70 -7.25
C LYS A 35 9.32 -2.32 -7.30
N GLY A 36 10.23 -2.06 -6.37
CA GLY A 36 10.96 -0.80 -6.31
C GLY A 36 10.23 0.37 -5.65
N VAL A 37 8.98 0.16 -5.25
CA VAL A 37 8.22 1.16 -4.51
C VAL A 37 8.42 0.90 -3.02
N LYS A 38 8.81 1.94 -2.29
CA LYS A 38 9.01 1.85 -0.84
C LYS A 38 8.08 2.82 -0.13
N GLY A 39 7.61 2.41 1.03
CA GLY A 39 6.73 3.26 1.80
C GLY A 39 6.45 2.69 3.17
N ARG A 40 5.46 3.28 3.82
CA ARG A 40 5.01 2.81 5.12
C ARG A 40 3.50 2.92 5.23
N PHE A 41 2.94 2.14 6.15
CA PHE A 41 1.53 2.18 6.49
C PHE A 41 1.34 2.98 7.78
N GLU A 42 0.29 3.80 7.80
CA GLU A 42 -0.19 4.45 9.01
C GLU A 42 -1.63 3.97 9.19
N LYS A 43 -1.85 3.04 10.10
CA LYS A 43 -3.17 2.45 10.32
C LYS A 43 -3.85 3.13 11.50
N ASP A 44 -5.04 3.66 11.24
CA ASP A 44 -5.93 4.13 12.28
C ASP A 44 -7.11 3.15 12.38
N TYR A 45 -8.11 3.45 13.19
CA TYR A 45 -9.19 2.54 13.50
C TYR A 45 -9.92 2.01 12.24
N GLU A 46 -10.35 2.90 11.37
CA GLU A 46 -11.08 2.53 10.15
C GLU A 46 -10.43 3.03 8.88
N THR A 47 -9.21 3.54 8.99
CA THR A 47 -8.51 4.09 7.83
C THR A 47 -7.10 3.55 7.77
N LEU A 48 -6.59 3.51 6.55
CA LEU A 48 -5.20 3.17 6.26
C LEU A 48 -4.62 4.26 5.39
N THR A 49 -3.55 4.89 5.85
CA THR A 49 -2.80 5.83 5.05
C THR A 49 -1.55 5.15 4.54
N ILE A 50 -1.34 5.24 3.23
CA ILE A 50 -0.13 4.76 2.58
C ILE A 50 0.74 5.95 2.26
N VAL A 51 1.96 5.95 2.78
CA VAL A 51 2.95 6.99 2.50
C VAL A 51 4.03 6.37 1.63
N ILE A 52 4.12 6.81 0.38
CA ILE A 52 5.16 6.34 -0.53
C ILE A 52 6.36 7.28 -0.41
N THR A 53 7.49 6.72 -0.01
CA THR A 53 8.72 7.48 0.23
C THR A 53 9.71 7.38 -0.92
N ASP A 54 9.59 6.33 -1.76
CA ASP A 54 10.50 6.13 -2.88
C ASP A 54 9.79 5.34 -3.98
N LYS A 55 10.18 5.57 -5.22
CA LYS A 55 9.62 4.89 -6.38
C LYS A 55 10.68 4.72 -7.45
N PRO A 56 10.50 3.77 -8.40
CA PRO A 56 11.35 3.70 -9.58
C PRO A 56 11.26 5.00 -10.35
N TRP A 57 12.37 5.48 -10.86
CA TRP A 57 12.41 6.77 -11.56
C TRP A 57 11.57 6.79 -12.84
N LEU A 58 11.33 5.61 -13.45
CA LEU A 58 10.48 5.48 -14.64
C LEU A 58 9.00 5.52 -14.32
N ALA A 59 8.60 5.29 -13.07
CA ALA A 59 7.20 5.31 -12.68
C ALA A 59 6.80 6.74 -12.29
N SER A 60 5.64 7.19 -12.79
CA SER A 60 5.09 8.47 -12.37
C SER A 60 4.25 8.29 -11.10
N TRP A 61 4.07 9.36 -10.36
CA TRP A 61 3.17 9.34 -9.20
C TRP A 61 1.74 8.98 -9.60
N GLU A 62 1.30 9.44 -10.77
CA GLU A 62 -0.02 9.15 -11.29
C GLU A 62 -0.21 7.65 -11.52
N MET A 63 0.79 6.97 -12.10
CA MET A 63 0.74 5.52 -12.29
C MET A 63 0.63 4.76 -10.95
N ILE A 64 1.41 5.19 -9.96
CA ILE A 64 1.37 4.57 -8.63
C ILE A 64 0.02 4.79 -7.98
N GLU A 65 -0.52 5.99 -8.05
CA GLU A 65 -1.82 6.34 -7.50
C GLU A 65 -2.94 5.51 -8.13
N ASP A 66 -2.92 5.36 -9.46
CA ASP A 66 -3.91 4.55 -10.17
C ASP A 66 -3.84 3.08 -9.74
N LYS A 67 -2.64 2.53 -9.59
CA LYS A 67 -2.48 1.15 -9.13
C LYS A 67 -2.96 0.95 -7.70
N LEU A 68 -2.70 1.91 -6.84
CA LEU A 68 -3.21 1.85 -5.47
C LEU A 68 -4.73 1.89 -5.45
N ASP A 69 -5.34 2.78 -6.22
CA ASP A 69 -6.79 2.90 -6.27
C ASP A 69 -7.43 1.60 -6.77
N GLU A 70 -6.89 1.00 -7.83
CA GLU A 70 -7.37 -0.29 -8.34
C GLU A 70 -7.26 -1.38 -7.28
N PHE A 71 -6.13 -1.45 -6.60
CA PHE A 71 -5.87 -2.45 -5.58
C PHE A 71 -6.88 -2.34 -4.42
N PHE A 72 -7.14 -1.13 -3.94
CA PHE A 72 -8.05 -0.94 -2.82
C PHE A 72 -9.52 -1.10 -3.22
N ILE A 73 -9.87 -0.83 -4.46
CA ILE A 73 -11.21 -1.16 -4.97
C ILE A 73 -11.43 -2.67 -4.91
N GLU A 74 -10.45 -3.47 -5.33
CA GLU A 74 -10.54 -4.92 -5.25
C GLU A 74 -10.61 -5.43 -3.82
N ILE A 75 -9.80 -4.89 -2.93
CA ILE A 75 -9.79 -5.30 -1.52
C ILE A 75 -11.13 -5.01 -0.84
N ASN A 76 -11.72 -3.87 -1.12
CA ASN A 76 -12.99 -3.46 -0.51
C ASN A 76 -14.23 -4.01 -1.24
N GLY A 77 -14.04 -4.40 -2.45
CA GLY A 77 -15.11 -4.93 -3.27
C GLY A 77 -15.30 -6.40 -3.08
#